data_a465a48b52997f12fadd8e8af0d871b2
#
_entry.id   a465a48b52997f12fadd8e8af0d871b2
#
_cell.length_a   1.000
_cell.length_b   1.000
_cell.length_c   1.000
_cell.angle_alpha   90.00
_cell.angle_beta   90.00
_cell.angle_gamma   90.00
#
_symmetry.space_group_name_H-M   'P 1'
#
loop_
_entity.id
_entity.type
_entity.pdbx_description
1 polymer ?
#
loop_
_entity_poly.entity_id
_entity_poly.type
_entity_poly.pdbx_seq_one_letter_code
_entity_poly.pdbx_strand_id
1 'polypeptide(L)'
;MIKKYKKLPVVIEAVKFEYSAECLLFLKNWLGDEMKTSGKARHPDALGWLEIGTLEDDQDSVQVKHIATEGDYIIRGVHGEFYACKPQIFEETYQQVISPIVERDTEKNYDDGC
;
A
#
# COMPACT_ATOMS: atom_id res chain seq x y z
N MET A 1 -6.94 -0.31 32.32
CA MET A 1 -7.37 -1.61 32.20
C MET A 1 -7.29 -2.07 30.79
N ILE A 2 -6.81 -3.23 30.56
CA ILE A 2 -6.64 -3.75 29.23
C ILE A 2 -7.96 -4.29 28.73
N LYS A 3 -8.30 -3.94 27.50
CA LYS A 3 -9.46 -4.51 26.87
C LYS A 3 -9.00 -5.16 25.57
N LYS A 4 -9.71 -6.14 25.13
CA LYS A 4 -9.35 -6.83 23.92
C LYS A 4 -10.19 -6.32 22.77
N TYR A 5 -9.55 -6.15 21.63
CA TYR A 5 -10.24 -5.65 20.46
C TYR A 5 -9.99 -6.58 19.28
N LYS A 6 -10.97 -6.68 18.42
CA LYS A 6 -10.87 -7.50 17.26
C LYS A 6 -10.98 -6.60 16.07
N LYS A 7 -10.15 -6.83 15.06
CA LYS A 7 -10.19 -6.01 13.88
C LYS A 7 -11.47 -6.27 13.15
N LEU A 8 -12.12 -5.20 12.72
CA LEU A 8 -13.33 -5.35 11.94
C LEU A 8 -12.99 -5.76 10.52
N PRO A 9 -13.85 -6.52 9.89
CA PRO A 9 -13.60 -6.95 8.54
C PRO A 9 -13.87 -5.83 7.57
N VAL A 10 -12.85 -5.17 7.10
CA VAL A 10 -13.01 -4.11 6.13
C VAL A 10 -12.18 -4.45 4.93
N VAL A 11 -12.58 -3.96 3.78
CA VAL A 11 -11.87 -4.19 2.56
C VAL A 11 -11.04 -2.96 2.27
N ILE A 12 -9.77 -3.16 1.96
CA ILE A 12 -8.89 -2.06 1.62
C ILE A 12 -8.25 -2.38 0.29
N GLU A 13 -7.58 -1.43 -0.29
CA GLU A 13 -6.85 -1.65 -1.52
C GLU A 13 -5.37 -1.66 -1.21
N ALA A 14 -4.62 -2.46 -1.91
CA ALA A 14 -3.20 -2.54 -1.67
C ALA A 14 -2.44 -2.90 -2.94
N VAL A 15 -1.24 -2.41 -3.05
CA VAL A 15 -0.39 -2.66 -4.20
C VAL A 15 0.98 -3.01 -3.67
N LYS A 16 1.59 -4.04 -4.21
CA LYS A 16 2.93 -4.40 -3.80
C LYS A 16 3.91 -3.49 -4.53
N PHE A 17 4.78 -2.85 -3.79
CA PHE A 17 5.69 -1.88 -4.37
C PHE A 17 6.87 -2.56 -5.02
N GLU A 18 7.10 -2.25 -6.27
CA GLU A 18 8.27 -2.70 -6.98
C GLU A 18 8.90 -1.49 -7.63
N TYR A 19 10.22 -1.42 -7.62
CA TYR A 19 10.86 -0.25 -8.18
C TYR A 19 11.05 -0.45 -9.67
N SER A 20 9.99 -0.25 -10.42
CA SER A 20 10.00 -0.38 -11.86
C SER A 20 9.25 0.79 -12.44
N ALA A 21 9.50 1.09 -13.69
CA ALA A 21 8.85 2.21 -14.33
C ALA A 21 7.35 2.02 -14.35
N GLU A 22 6.90 0.81 -14.60
CA GLU A 22 5.48 0.57 -14.66
C GLU A 22 4.82 0.75 -13.32
N CYS A 23 5.44 0.21 -12.28
CA CYS A 23 4.84 0.32 -10.97
C CYS A 23 4.87 1.75 -10.47
N LEU A 24 5.97 2.46 -10.72
CA LEU A 24 6.05 3.85 -10.29
C LEU A 24 5.02 4.71 -11.00
N LEU A 25 4.77 4.44 -12.26
CA LEU A 25 3.77 5.21 -12.98
C LEU A 25 2.39 4.91 -12.45
N PHE A 26 2.10 3.65 -12.16
CA PHE A 26 0.82 3.30 -11.58
C PHE A 26 0.65 3.99 -10.24
N LEU A 27 1.70 3.95 -9.41
CA LEU A 27 1.61 4.53 -8.10
C LEU A 27 1.44 6.04 -8.16
N LYS A 28 2.06 6.67 -9.14
CA LYS A 28 1.92 8.09 -9.25
C LYS A 28 0.46 8.46 -9.50
N ASN A 29 -0.22 7.69 -10.31
CA ASN A 29 -1.62 7.98 -10.57
C ASN A 29 -2.49 7.62 -9.37
N TRP A 30 -2.16 6.56 -8.69
CA TRP A 30 -2.99 6.08 -7.60
C TRP A 30 -2.81 6.93 -6.34
N LEU A 31 -1.56 7.23 -6.00
CA LEU A 31 -1.28 8.01 -4.82
C LEU A 31 -1.51 9.50 -5.02
N GLY A 32 -1.34 9.96 -6.21
CA GLY A 32 -1.53 11.37 -6.50
C GLY A 32 -0.55 12.22 -5.71
N ASP A 33 -1.07 13.21 -5.03
CA ASP A 33 -0.22 14.13 -4.30
C ASP A 33 0.44 13.50 -3.11
N GLU A 34 0.01 12.32 -2.70
CA GLU A 34 0.66 11.69 -1.58
C GLU A 34 1.93 10.98 -1.97
N MET A 35 2.23 10.85 -3.23
CA MET A 35 3.48 10.28 -3.65
C MET A 35 4.53 11.38 -3.63
N LYS A 36 5.48 11.27 -2.71
CA LYS A 36 6.47 12.33 -2.54
C LYS A 36 7.71 12.02 -3.35
N THR A 37 8.71 11.41 -2.80
CA THR A 37 9.93 11.15 -3.54
C THR A 37 10.20 9.68 -3.58
N SER A 38 11.01 9.26 -4.50
CA SER A 38 11.41 7.88 -4.59
C SER A 38 12.84 7.81 -5.06
N GLY A 39 13.49 6.73 -4.84
CA GLY A 39 14.86 6.58 -5.26
C GLY A 39 15.40 5.20 -5.01
N LYS A 40 16.61 4.99 -5.46
CA LYS A 40 17.29 3.74 -5.28
C LYS A 40 18.77 4.03 -5.36
N ALA A 41 19.52 3.58 -4.37
CA ALA A 41 20.95 3.84 -4.35
C ALA A 41 21.64 3.07 -5.47
N ARG A 42 22.84 3.50 -5.85
CA ARG A 42 23.53 2.84 -6.89
C ARG A 42 24.32 1.74 -6.31
N HIS A 43 23.75 0.69 -5.94
CA HIS A 43 24.41 -0.44 -5.36
C HIS A 43 23.64 -1.66 -5.77
N PRO A 44 24.27 -2.76 -6.12
CA PRO A 44 23.54 -3.90 -6.62
C PRO A 44 22.52 -4.44 -5.66
N ASP A 45 22.79 -4.33 -4.37
CA ASP A 45 21.82 -4.84 -3.43
C ASP A 45 20.87 -3.82 -2.91
N ALA A 46 20.86 -2.62 -3.44
CA ALA A 46 20.00 -1.59 -2.93
C ALA A 46 18.57 -1.85 -3.29
N LEU A 47 17.66 -1.49 -2.41
CA LEU A 47 16.26 -1.59 -2.68
C LEU A 47 15.70 -0.22 -3.02
N GLY A 48 14.75 -0.17 -3.88
CA GLY A 48 14.07 1.07 -4.17
C GLY A 48 13.22 1.48 -3.00
N TRP A 49 12.97 2.75 -2.86
CA TRP A 49 12.15 3.27 -1.77
C TRP A 49 11.23 4.36 -2.29
N LEU A 50 10.17 4.58 -1.55
CA LEU A 50 9.16 5.56 -1.92
C LEU A 50 8.67 6.24 -0.66
N GLU A 51 8.59 7.56 -0.69
CA GLU A 51 8.09 8.30 0.44
C GLU A 51 6.64 8.66 0.20
N ILE A 52 5.78 8.39 1.14
CA ILE A 52 4.36 8.59 1.01
C ILE A 52 3.89 9.53 2.10
N GLY A 53 3.12 10.52 1.74
CA GLY A 53 2.48 11.38 2.72
C GLY A 53 1.20 10.71 3.19
N THR A 54 0.68 11.16 4.31
CA THR A 54 -0.54 10.59 4.80
C THR A 54 -1.53 11.69 5.09
N LEU A 55 -2.75 11.30 5.27
CA LEU A 55 -3.77 12.25 5.58
C LEU A 55 -3.71 12.75 6.99
N GLU A 56 -2.83 12.23 7.78
CA GLU A 56 -2.76 12.64 9.09
C GLU A 56 -2.04 13.87 9.33
N ASP A 57 -1.54 14.52 8.38
CA ASP A 57 -0.98 15.72 8.52
C ASP A 57 -1.84 16.71 9.12
N ASP A 58 -1.62 17.35 10.10
CA ASP A 58 -2.44 18.20 10.67
C ASP A 58 -2.06 19.53 10.41
N GLN A 59 -2.77 20.42 10.57
CA GLN A 59 -2.51 21.64 10.14
C GLN A 59 -1.41 22.26 10.77
N ASP A 60 -1.06 21.95 11.87
CA ASP A 60 -0.05 22.63 12.43
C ASP A 60 1.01 21.84 12.62
N SER A 61 1.11 20.77 12.02
CA SER A 61 1.99 20.02 12.45
C SER A 61 2.90 19.50 11.55
N VAL A 62 3.64 18.63 11.91
CA VAL A 62 4.52 17.98 11.16
C VAL A 62 3.89 17.07 10.27
N GLN A 63 4.26 17.00 9.08
CA GLN A 63 3.68 16.09 8.17
C GLN A 63 4.19 14.73 8.44
N VAL A 64 3.36 13.78 8.54
CA VAL A 64 3.74 12.42 8.80
C VAL A 64 4.00 11.74 7.47
N LYS A 65 5.15 11.12 7.32
CA LYS A 65 5.51 10.45 6.10
C LYS A 65 5.88 9.03 6.38
N HIS A 66 5.63 8.19 5.43
CA HIS A 66 5.98 6.79 5.54
C HIS A 66 6.93 6.44 4.40
N ILE A 67 7.86 5.55 4.65
CA ILE A 67 8.78 5.10 3.62
C ILE A 67 8.45 3.65 3.32
N ALA A 68 8.21 3.36 2.06
CA ALA A 68 8.02 2.00 1.61
C ALA A 68 9.27 1.57 0.89
N THR A 69 9.67 0.32 1.06
CA THR A 69 10.80 -0.22 0.29
C THR A 69 10.28 -1.35 -0.57
N GLU A 70 11.06 -1.74 -1.55
CA GLU A 70 10.63 -2.77 -2.47
C GLU A 70 10.16 -3.99 -1.72
N GLY A 71 9.03 -4.52 -2.10
CA GLY A 71 8.44 -5.66 -1.45
C GLY A 71 7.36 -5.30 -0.46
N ASP A 72 7.37 -4.08 0.05
CA ASP A 72 6.34 -3.67 0.97
C ASP A 72 5.03 -3.50 0.23
N TYR A 73 3.93 -3.57 0.93
CA TYR A 73 2.64 -3.27 0.34
C TYR A 73 2.27 -1.84 0.69
N ILE A 74 1.69 -1.13 -0.26
CA ILE A 74 1.18 0.19 -0.01
C ILE A 74 -0.33 0.05 0.07
N ILE A 75 -0.90 0.44 1.18
CA ILE A 75 -2.31 0.24 1.46
C ILE A 75 -3.05 1.56 1.43
N ARG A 76 -4.23 1.53 0.84
CA ARG A 76 -5.11 2.66 0.91
C ARG A 76 -6.19 2.27 1.90
N GLY A 77 -6.25 2.95 3.02
CA GLY A 77 -7.16 2.60 4.09
C GLY A 77 -8.57 3.06 3.84
N VAL A 78 -9.42 2.80 4.81
CA VAL A 78 -10.85 3.08 4.64
C VAL A 78 -11.15 4.56 4.57
N HIS A 79 -10.25 5.41 5.05
CA HIS A 79 -10.48 6.84 4.96
C HIS A 79 -9.68 7.45 3.81
N GLY A 80 -9.14 6.64 2.94
CA GLY A 80 -8.38 7.15 1.82
C GLY A 80 -6.93 7.43 2.14
N GLU A 81 -6.49 7.14 3.35
CA GLU A 81 -5.13 7.41 3.73
C GLU A 81 -4.22 6.31 3.21
N PHE A 82 -2.97 6.63 2.94
CA PHE A 82 -2.03 5.66 2.42
C PHE A 82 -0.96 5.36 3.45
N TYR A 83 -0.51 4.11 3.50
CA TYR A 83 0.59 3.76 4.38
C TYR A 83 1.25 2.48 3.89
N ALA A 84 2.45 2.22 4.35
CA ALA A 84 3.23 1.07 3.93
C ALA A 84 3.15 -0.03 4.97
N CYS A 85 3.22 -1.26 4.52
CA CYS A 85 3.13 -2.40 5.41
C CYS A 85 4.14 -3.43 4.94
N LYS A 86 4.87 -4.03 5.87
CA LYS A 86 5.83 -5.05 5.50
C LYS A 86 5.11 -6.26 4.95
N PRO A 87 5.70 -6.94 3.99
CA PRO A 87 5.01 -8.02 3.30
C PRO A 87 4.59 -9.14 4.24
N GLN A 88 5.44 -9.49 5.18
CA GLN A 88 5.09 -10.57 6.06
C GLN A 88 3.89 -10.20 6.91
N ILE A 89 3.86 -8.99 7.43
CA ILE A 89 2.75 -8.55 8.24
C ILE A 89 1.49 -8.46 7.40
N PHE A 90 1.63 -7.98 6.17
CA PHE A 90 0.48 -7.84 5.30
C PHE A 90 -0.13 -9.20 5.02
N GLU A 91 0.69 -10.18 4.73
CA GLU A 91 0.20 -11.49 4.37
C GLU A 91 -0.44 -12.22 5.54
N GLU A 92 -0.03 -11.86 6.75
CA GLU A 92 -0.64 -12.46 7.91
C GLU A 92 -1.92 -11.76 8.30
N THR A 93 -2.11 -10.55 7.85
CA THR A 93 -3.26 -9.76 8.27
C THR A 93 -4.37 -9.71 7.23
N TYR A 94 -4.04 -9.74 5.96
CA TYR A 94 -5.02 -9.55 4.91
C TYR A 94 -5.07 -10.75 3.97
N GLN A 95 -6.21 -10.92 3.34
CA GLN A 95 -6.41 -11.96 2.38
C GLN A 95 -7.01 -11.31 1.15
N GLN A 96 -6.53 -11.66 0.00
CA GLN A 96 -7.04 -11.05 -1.21
C GLN A 96 -8.50 -11.42 -1.42
N VAL A 97 -9.29 -10.45 -1.78
CA VAL A 97 -10.68 -10.69 -2.04
C VAL A 97 -10.85 -10.91 -3.52
N ILE A 98 -11.41 -12.07 -3.86
CA ILE A 98 -11.69 -12.35 -5.21
C ILE A 98 -13.15 -12.10 -5.38
N SER A 99 -13.51 -11.30 -6.32
CA SER A 99 -14.83 -10.83 -6.45
C SER A 99 -15.79 -11.91 -6.54
N PRO A 100 -16.69 -12.00 -5.71
CA PRO A 100 -17.58 -13.04 -5.69
C PRO A 100 -18.61 -12.87 -6.63
N ILE A 101 -18.86 -11.79 -6.98
CA ILE A 101 -19.89 -11.61 -7.78
C ILE A 101 -19.74 -12.28 -8.90
N VAL A 102 -18.79 -12.50 -9.12
CA VAL A 102 -18.67 -13.03 -10.19
C VAL A 102 -18.96 -14.20 -10.22
N GLU A 103 -19.22 -14.57 -9.34
CA GLU A 103 -19.41 -15.72 -9.30
C GLU A 103 -19.95 -16.13 -10.37
N ARG A 104 -20.23 -15.82 -10.94
CA ARG A 104 -20.75 -16.24 -11.91
C ARG A 104 -19.93 -16.33 -12.89
N ASP A 105 -19.13 -16.14 -13.03
CA ASP A 105 -18.37 -16.25 -14.01
C ASP A 105 -17.30 -16.28 -13.89
N THR A 106 -16.82 -16.30 -13.52
CA THR A 106 -15.94 -16.31 -13.46
C THR A 106 -15.04 -16.21 -13.22
N GLU A 107 -14.39 -16.23 -12.98
CA GLU A 107 -13.57 -16.22 -12.70
C GLU A 107 -12.65 -15.54 -12.89
N LYS A 108 -12.16 -15.05 -12.88
CA LYS A 108 -11.35 -14.39 -13.09
C LYS A 108 -10.76 -13.91 -12.10
N ASN A 109 -9.65 -13.85 -11.91
CA ASN A 109 -9.11 -13.39 -10.95
C ASN A 109 -8.40 -12.29 -11.25
N TYR A 110 -8.05 -11.45 -10.60
CA TYR A 110 -7.46 -10.37 -10.84
C TYR A 110 -6.30 -10.36 -10.27
N ASP A 111 -5.26 -10.04 -10.71
CA ASP A 111 -4.22 -9.95 -10.16
C ASP A 111 -3.89 -8.73 -9.96
N ASP A 112 -3.26 -8.30 -9.26
CA ASP A 112 -3.08 -7.12 -8.98
C ASP A 112 -1.85 -6.72 -9.01
N GLY A 113 -1.08 -7.05 -9.45
CA GLY A 113 0.11 -6.65 -9.44
C GLY A 113 0.40 -5.46 -10.04
N CYS A 114 1.40 -4.75 -9.90
CA CYS A 114 1.70 -3.60 -10.60
C CYS A 114 2.43 -3.91 -11.80
#